data_4274879fd40eaf15e15e5d0bac63ef78
#
_entry.id   4274879fd40eaf15e15e5d0bac63ef78
#
_cell.length_a   1.000
_cell.length_b   1.000
_cell.length_c   1.000
_cell.angle_alpha   90.00
_cell.angle_beta   90.00
_cell.angle_gamma   90.00
#
_symmetry.space_group_name_H-M   'P 1'
#
loop_
_entity.id
_entity.type
_entity.pdbx_description
1 polymer ?
#
loop_
_entity_poly.entity_id
_entity_poly.type
_entity_poly.pdbx_seq_one_letter_code
_entity_poly.pdbx_strand_id
1 'polypeptide(L)'
;MIEKTGRTATLVPMAEADYEAWKMHGIKAFADDKQQSGYSAEQALKLSQESHESGLPQGLKTPDNYIFTILNAAEQPVGATWFAVKEHYGKKSAFIYDIEIDLANRGKGLGRATMTALEDEVKKLGIDKIGLHVFAFNKTAHALYASLGYKTTDITMEKAV
;
A
#
# COMPACT_ATOMS: atom_id res chain seq x y z
N MET A 1 -6.05 32.43 -12.02
CA MET A 1 -5.18 31.24 -12.23
C MET A 1 -4.81 30.71 -10.87
N ILE A 2 -5.45 29.63 -10.43
CA ILE A 2 -5.07 28.97 -9.18
C ILE A 2 -3.84 28.14 -9.55
N GLU A 3 -2.67 28.57 -9.11
CA GLU A 3 -1.50 27.71 -9.12
C GLU A 3 -1.85 26.43 -8.36
N LYS A 4 -2.05 25.34 -9.08
CA LYS A 4 -1.89 24.01 -8.52
C LYS A 4 -0.42 23.90 -8.13
N THR A 5 -0.09 24.33 -6.93
CA THR A 5 1.12 23.87 -6.25
C THR A 5 0.92 22.37 -6.03
N GLY A 6 0.99 21.62 -7.12
CA GLY A 6 0.75 20.22 -7.17
C GLY A 6 1.88 19.51 -6.45
N ARG A 7 1.60 19.08 -5.25
CA ARG A 7 2.36 18.00 -4.64
C ARG A 7 2.13 16.80 -5.52
N THR A 8 3.05 16.56 -6.44
CA THR A 8 2.98 15.46 -7.40
C THR A 8 3.77 14.28 -6.86
N ALA A 9 3.21 13.10 -7.02
CA ALA A 9 3.91 11.84 -6.86
C ALA A 9 3.96 11.13 -8.20
N THR A 10 5.12 10.62 -8.56
CA THR A 10 5.31 9.79 -9.75
C THR A 10 5.61 8.36 -9.31
N LEU A 11 4.94 7.40 -9.91
CA LEU A 11 5.18 5.97 -9.67
C LEU A 11 6.10 5.42 -10.75
N VAL A 12 7.23 4.87 -10.34
CA VAL A 12 8.15 4.17 -11.25
C VAL A 12 8.28 2.71 -10.80
N PRO A 13 8.33 1.74 -11.71
CA PRO A 13 8.53 0.34 -11.32
C PRO A 13 9.76 0.21 -10.44
N MET A 14 9.64 -0.53 -9.32
CA MET A 14 10.73 -0.72 -8.38
C MET A 14 11.91 -1.44 -9.04
N ALA A 15 13.11 -0.93 -8.84
CA ALA A 15 14.33 -1.56 -9.33
C ALA A 15 14.65 -2.83 -8.51
N GLU A 16 15.23 -3.83 -9.16
CA GLU A 16 15.64 -5.10 -8.52
C GLU A 16 16.57 -4.85 -7.32
N ALA A 17 17.46 -3.87 -7.43
CA ALA A 17 18.41 -3.51 -6.38
C ALA A 17 17.73 -3.00 -5.08
N ASP A 18 16.51 -2.47 -5.18
CA ASP A 18 15.79 -1.89 -4.03
C ASP A 18 14.82 -2.90 -3.38
N TYR A 19 14.54 -4.00 -4.06
CA TYR A 19 13.50 -4.94 -3.66
C TYR A 19 13.73 -5.58 -2.30
N GLU A 20 14.94 -6.08 -2.02
CA GLU A 20 15.22 -6.78 -0.76
C GLU A 20 15.10 -5.85 0.45
N ALA A 21 15.60 -4.62 0.35
CA ALA A 21 15.47 -3.64 1.42
C ALA A 21 14.00 -3.27 1.68
N TRP A 22 13.21 -3.04 0.63
CA TRP A 22 11.79 -2.79 0.73
C TRP A 22 11.04 -3.98 1.35
N LYS A 23 11.34 -5.19 0.91
CA LYS A 23 10.73 -6.44 1.43
C LYS A 23 10.98 -6.59 2.93
N MET A 24 12.22 -6.46 3.36
CA MET A 24 12.57 -6.58 4.78
C MET A 24 11.89 -5.52 5.64
N HIS A 25 11.85 -4.27 5.14
CA HIS A 25 11.15 -3.19 5.80
C HIS A 25 9.65 -3.47 5.92
N GLY A 26 9.01 -3.91 4.83
CA GLY A 26 7.59 -4.23 4.78
C GLY A 26 7.19 -5.38 5.71
N ILE A 27 8.00 -6.44 5.75
CA ILE A 27 7.79 -7.57 6.67
C ILE A 27 7.84 -7.09 8.12
N LYS A 28 8.83 -6.28 8.48
CA LYS A 28 8.95 -5.72 9.83
C LYS A 28 7.77 -4.81 10.18
N ALA A 29 7.43 -3.87 9.30
CA ALA A 29 6.33 -2.94 9.53
C ALA A 29 5.00 -3.66 9.72
N PHE A 30 4.69 -4.65 8.90
CA PHE A 30 3.46 -5.44 9.02
C PHE A 30 3.46 -6.31 10.28
N ALA A 31 4.61 -6.85 10.70
CA ALA A 31 4.74 -7.55 11.98
C ALA A 31 4.50 -6.61 13.18
N ASP A 32 5.01 -5.39 13.14
CA ASP A 32 4.78 -4.38 14.18
C ASP A 32 3.27 -4.04 14.28
N ASP A 33 2.57 -3.89 13.15
CA ASP A 33 1.13 -3.66 13.10
C ASP A 33 0.34 -4.86 13.65
N LYS A 34 0.76 -6.07 13.35
CA LYS A 34 0.17 -7.30 13.91
C LYS A 34 0.34 -7.38 15.43
N GLN A 35 1.53 -7.02 15.94
CA GLN A 35 1.73 -6.94 17.38
C GLN A 35 0.80 -5.92 18.05
N GLN A 36 0.64 -4.76 17.45
CA GLN A 36 -0.29 -3.74 17.91
C GLN A 36 -1.75 -4.22 17.91
N SER A 37 -2.07 -5.18 17.03
CA SER A 37 -3.39 -5.85 16.97
C SER A 37 -3.54 -7.01 17.97
N GLY A 38 -2.52 -7.31 18.78
CA GLY A 38 -2.60 -8.31 19.86
C GLY A 38 -1.86 -9.64 19.63
N TYR A 39 -1.15 -9.78 18.49
CA TYR A 39 -0.29 -10.96 18.26
C TYR A 39 1.01 -10.88 19.04
N SER A 40 1.58 -12.03 19.43
CA SER A 40 2.94 -12.06 19.97
C SER A 40 3.97 -11.66 18.91
N ALA A 41 5.17 -11.22 19.32
CA ALA A 41 6.23 -10.85 18.39
C ALA A 41 6.59 -11.97 17.41
N GLU A 42 6.68 -13.22 17.91
CA GLU A 42 7.00 -14.40 17.11
C GLU A 42 5.88 -14.72 16.09
N GLN A 43 4.63 -14.74 16.56
CA GLN A 43 3.47 -14.97 15.68
C GLN A 43 3.35 -13.88 14.62
N ALA A 44 3.51 -12.62 15.00
CA ALA A 44 3.42 -11.48 14.10
C ALA A 44 4.47 -11.55 12.99
N LEU A 45 5.73 -11.86 13.34
CA LEU A 45 6.81 -12.00 12.38
C LEU A 45 6.56 -13.16 11.41
N LYS A 46 6.17 -14.33 11.93
CA LYS A 46 5.85 -15.50 11.11
C LYS A 46 4.71 -15.22 10.13
N LEU A 47 3.61 -14.66 10.61
CA LEU A 47 2.46 -14.30 9.78
C LEU A 47 2.85 -13.27 8.68
N SER A 48 3.69 -12.30 9.04
CA SER A 48 4.16 -11.29 8.10
C SER A 48 5.04 -11.89 6.99
N GLN A 49 5.97 -12.76 7.35
CA GLN A 49 6.82 -13.47 6.40
C GLN A 49 5.99 -14.35 5.45
N GLU A 50 5.10 -15.17 5.99
CA GLU A 50 4.22 -16.05 5.21
C GLU A 50 3.31 -15.25 4.27
N SER A 51 2.77 -14.14 4.72
CA SER A 51 1.93 -13.25 3.91
C SER A 51 2.72 -12.66 2.74
N HIS A 52 3.95 -12.22 2.97
CA HIS A 52 4.80 -11.66 1.93
C HIS A 52 5.21 -12.73 0.90
N GLU A 53 5.63 -13.90 1.36
CA GLU A 53 6.05 -15.02 0.50
C GLU A 53 4.89 -15.53 -0.37
N SER A 54 3.68 -15.63 0.19
CA SER A 54 2.50 -16.04 -0.57
C SER A 54 2.02 -14.97 -1.55
N GLY A 55 2.18 -13.70 -1.22
CA GLY A 55 1.82 -12.57 -2.08
C GLY A 55 2.77 -12.37 -3.25
N LEU A 56 4.07 -12.54 -3.02
CA LEU A 56 5.13 -12.30 -4.00
C LEU A 56 6.09 -13.52 -4.15
N PRO A 57 5.58 -14.70 -4.56
CA PRO A 57 6.40 -15.90 -4.64
C PRO A 57 7.53 -15.82 -5.69
N GLN A 58 7.45 -14.88 -6.63
CA GLN A 58 8.47 -14.62 -7.64
C GLN A 58 9.05 -13.19 -7.53
N GLY A 59 8.94 -12.57 -6.34
CA GLY A 59 9.40 -11.19 -6.12
C GLY A 59 8.73 -10.20 -7.08
N LEU A 60 9.52 -9.31 -7.66
CA LEU A 60 9.04 -8.31 -8.65
C LEU A 60 8.46 -8.93 -9.92
N LYS A 61 8.73 -10.20 -10.20
CA LYS A 61 8.22 -10.93 -11.38
C LYS A 61 6.91 -11.68 -11.11
N THR A 62 6.35 -11.55 -9.91
CA THR A 62 5.07 -12.18 -9.57
C THR A 62 3.97 -11.63 -10.47
N PRO A 63 3.25 -12.45 -11.25
CA PRO A 63 2.19 -12.00 -12.14
C PRO A 63 1.11 -11.21 -11.41
N ASP A 64 0.50 -10.22 -12.10
CA ASP A 64 -0.58 -9.39 -11.58
C ASP A 64 -0.24 -8.60 -10.31
N ASN A 65 1.04 -8.44 -10.01
CA ASN A 65 1.54 -7.63 -8.90
C ASN A 65 2.37 -6.46 -9.43
N TYR A 66 2.14 -5.29 -8.88
CA TYR A 66 2.73 -4.03 -9.32
C TYR A 66 3.34 -3.32 -8.12
N ILE A 67 4.67 -3.20 -8.13
CA ILE A 67 5.43 -2.60 -7.04
C ILE A 67 6.18 -1.39 -7.61
N PHE A 68 5.94 -0.24 -7.00
CA PHE A 68 6.49 1.03 -7.46
C PHE A 68 7.30 1.72 -6.36
N THR A 69 8.37 2.35 -6.78
CA THR A 69 9.01 3.42 -6.01
C THR A 69 8.25 4.71 -6.25
N ILE A 70 7.96 5.44 -5.19
CA ILE A 70 7.28 6.74 -5.24
C ILE A 70 8.33 7.83 -5.32
N LEU A 71 8.26 8.66 -6.35
CA LEU A 71 9.13 9.83 -6.51
C LEU A 71 8.36 11.12 -6.21
N ASN A 72 9.02 12.08 -5.57
CA ASN A 72 8.50 13.43 -5.41
C ASN A 72 8.70 14.27 -6.69
N ALA A 73 8.29 15.54 -6.64
CA ALA A 73 8.45 16.47 -7.78
C ALA A 73 9.91 16.73 -8.19
N ALA A 74 10.87 16.48 -7.31
CA ALA A 74 12.32 16.57 -7.57
C ALA A 74 12.91 15.23 -8.03
N GLU A 75 12.06 14.25 -8.40
CA GLU A 75 12.45 12.90 -8.82
C GLU A 75 13.25 12.12 -7.76
N GLN A 76 13.06 12.46 -6.49
CA GLN A 76 13.71 11.76 -5.37
C GLN A 76 12.78 10.68 -4.83
N PRO A 77 13.30 9.49 -4.48
CA PRO A 77 12.49 8.43 -3.88
C PRO A 77 12.05 8.85 -2.47
N VAL A 78 10.76 8.72 -2.21
CA VAL A 78 10.10 9.14 -0.95
C VAL A 78 9.19 8.07 -0.36
N GLY A 79 9.17 6.89 -0.94
CA GLY A 79 8.35 5.79 -0.46
C GLY A 79 8.14 4.71 -1.51
N ALA A 80 7.24 3.78 -1.21
CA ALA A 80 6.89 2.70 -2.10
C ALA A 80 5.40 2.34 -1.99
N THR A 81 4.88 1.67 -3.00
CA THR A 81 3.52 1.12 -3.00
C THR A 81 3.46 -0.21 -3.76
N TRP A 82 2.56 -1.07 -3.31
CA TRP A 82 2.31 -2.37 -3.93
C TRP A 82 0.81 -2.62 -4.03
N PHE A 83 0.34 -2.92 -5.23
CA PHE A 83 -1.00 -3.45 -5.43
C PHE A 83 -0.97 -4.69 -6.32
N ALA A 84 -1.99 -5.53 -6.19
CA ALA A 84 -2.20 -6.68 -7.05
C ALA A 84 -3.58 -6.62 -7.71
N VAL A 85 -3.67 -7.21 -8.91
CA VAL A 85 -4.95 -7.44 -9.57
C VAL A 85 -5.50 -8.79 -9.13
N LYS A 86 -6.74 -8.78 -8.68
CA LYS A 86 -7.50 -9.96 -8.25
C LYS A 86 -8.70 -10.17 -9.16
N GLU A 87 -9.02 -11.41 -9.43
CA GLU A 87 -10.22 -11.76 -10.18
C GLU A 87 -11.16 -12.60 -9.33
N HIS A 88 -12.41 -12.17 -9.22
CA HIS A 88 -13.47 -12.88 -8.55
C HIS A 88 -14.72 -12.92 -9.43
N TYR A 89 -15.18 -14.12 -9.77
CA TYR A 89 -16.36 -14.32 -10.61
C TYR A 89 -16.30 -13.55 -11.96
N GLY A 90 -15.14 -13.56 -12.61
CA GLY A 90 -14.92 -12.90 -13.89
C GLY A 90 -14.78 -11.37 -13.83
N LYS A 91 -14.75 -10.79 -12.62
CA LYS A 91 -14.52 -9.36 -12.42
C LYS A 91 -13.14 -9.13 -11.82
N LYS A 92 -12.38 -8.22 -12.41
CA LYS A 92 -11.07 -7.79 -11.91
C LYS A 92 -11.21 -6.60 -10.97
N SER A 93 -10.41 -6.61 -9.92
CA SER A 93 -10.24 -5.48 -9.01
C SER A 93 -8.78 -5.36 -8.61
N ALA A 94 -8.33 -4.16 -8.28
CA ALA A 94 -7.03 -3.94 -7.67
C ALA A 94 -7.16 -3.98 -6.14
N PHE A 95 -6.15 -4.51 -5.47
CA PHE A 95 -6.05 -4.49 -4.03
C PHE A 95 -4.68 -3.93 -3.62
N ILE A 96 -4.68 -2.86 -2.83
CA ILE A 96 -3.48 -2.23 -2.32
C ILE A 96 -3.01 -2.98 -1.08
N TYR A 97 -1.82 -3.56 -1.16
CA TYR A 97 -1.19 -4.27 -0.04
C TYR A 97 -0.28 -3.37 0.79
N ASP A 98 0.34 -2.39 0.15
CA ASP A 98 1.27 -1.48 0.81
C ASP A 98 1.24 -0.11 0.15
N ILE A 99 1.25 0.91 0.96
CA ILE A 99 1.51 2.29 0.58
C ILE A 99 2.20 2.98 1.75
N GLU A 100 3.44 3.36 1.57
CA GLU A 100 4.22 4.00 2.60
C GLU A 100 5.00 5.19 2.06
N ILE A 101 4.88 6.31 2.76
CA ILE A 101 5.72 7.49 2.56
C ILE A 101 6.77 7.50 3.69
N ASP A 102 8.03 7.66 3.33
CA ASP A 102 9.13 7.75 4.28
C ASP A 102 8.86 8.81 5.35
N LEU A 103 9.22 8.53 6.58
CA LEU A 103 8.88 9.36 7.73
C LEU A 103 9.26 10.85 7.52
N ALA A 104 10.45 11.13 6.98
CA ALA A 104 10.94 12.48 6.70
C ALA A 104 10.09 13.24 5.65
N ASN A 105 9.29 12.52 4.85
CA ASN A 105 8.50 13.07 3.76
C ASN A 105 6.98 13.10 4.06
N ARG A 106 6.56 12.65 5.23
CA ARG A 106 5.15 12.67 5.66
C ARG A 106 4.64 14.08 5.94
N GLY A 107 3.32 14.24 5.96
CA GLY A 107 2.67 15.52 6.24
C GLY A 107 2.77 16.56 5.12
N LYS A 108 3.23 16.15 3.93
CA LYS A 108 3.43 17.02 2.76
C LYS A 108 2.43 16.76 1.62
N GLY A 109 1.39 15.97 1.86
CA GLY A 109 0.37 15.62 0.86
C GLY A 109 0.80 14.54 -0.15
N LEU A 110 1.96 13.90 0.05
CA LEU A 110 2.44 12.84 -0.84
C LEU A 110 1.58 11.57 -0.80
N GLY A 111 0.99 11.23 0.33
CA GLY A 111 0.06 10.11 0.43
C GLY A 111 -1.14 10.26 -0.51
N ARG A 112 -1.76 11.43 -0.51
CA ARG A 112 -2.88 11.76 -1.42
C ARG A 112 -2.44 11.74 -2.87
N ALA A 113 -1.31 12.36 -3.20
CA ALA A 113 -0.77 12.38 -4.55
C ALA A 113 -0.44 10.97 -5.06
N THR A 114 0.13 10.13 -4.19
CA THR A 114 0.41 8.72 -4.49
C THR A 114 -0.86 7.92 -4.77
N MET A 115 -1.89 8.08 -3.94
CA MET A 115 -3.17 7.40 -4.17
C MET A 115 -3.80 7.80 -5.50
N THR A 116 -3.75 9.08 -5.86
CA THR A 116 -4.23 9.55 -7.18
C THR A 116 -3.44 8.92 -8.32
N ALA A 117 -2.10 8.91 -8.24
CA ALA A 117 -1.25 8.29 -9.25
C ALA A 117 -1.50 6.76 -9.36
N LEU A 118 -1.72 6.09 -8.23
CA LEU A 118 -2.03 4.66 -8.19
C LEU A 118 -3.39 4.36 -8.84
N GLU A 119 -4.40 5.17 -8.57
CA GLU A 119 -5.71 5.05 -9.23
C GLU A 119 -5.59 5.19 -10.75
N ASP A 120 -4.72 6.07 -11.24
CA ASP A 120 -4.47 6.21 -12.67
C ASP A 120 -3.76 4.98 -13.25
N GLU A 121 -2.81 4.37 -12.54
CA GLU A 121 -2.21 3.09 -12.96
C GLU A 121 -3.25 1.97 -13.04
N VAL A 122 -4.13 1.87 -12.06
CA VAL A 122 -5.21 0.87 -12.06
C VAL A 122 -6.19 1.08 -13.23
N LYS A 123 -6.55 2.33 -13.52
CA LYS A 123 -7.41 2.68 -14.67
C LYS A 123 -6.77 2.29 -16.01
N LYS A 124 -5.45 2.46 -16.17
CA LYS A 124 -4.72 2.03 -17.37
C LYS A 124 -4.83 0.52 -17.63
N LEU A 125 -5.03 -0.27 -16.59
CA LEU A 125 -5.28 -1.72 -16.70
C LEU A 125 -6.73 -2.08 -17.03
N GLY A 126 -7.61 -1.09 -17.20
CA GLY A 126 -9.02 -1.30 -17.45
C GLY A 126 -9.82 -1.74 -16.21
N ILE A 127 -9.31 -1.46 -15.01
CA ILE A 127 -9.91 -1.85 -13.75
C ILE A 127 -10.59 -0.63 -13.11
N ASP A 128 -11.81 -0.83 -12.64
CA ASP A 128 -12.67 0.22 -12.11
C ASP A 128 -12.92 0.14 -10.59
N LYS A 129 -12.29 -0.83 -9.92
CA LYS A 129 -12.46 -1.06 -8.49
C LYS A 129 -11.11 -1.25 -7.79
N ILE A 130 -10.93 -0.51 -6.69
CA ILE A 130 -9.75 -0.61 -5.82
C ILE A 130 -10.22 -0.89 -4.41
N GLY A 131 -9.62 -1.90 -3.77
CA GLY A 131 -9.79 -2.21 -2.37
C GLY A 131 -8.49 -2.05 -1.59
N LEU A 132 -8.60 -1.90 -0.30
CA LEU A 132 -7.47 -1.90 0.63
C LEU A 132 -7.94 -2.36 2.01
N HIS A 133 -6.98 -2.74 2.85
CA HIS A 133 -7.18 -2.97 4.27
C HIS A 133 -6.49 -1.87 5.07
N VAL A 134 -7.14 -1.39 6.12
CA VAL A 134 -6.56 -0.43 7.06
C VAL A 134 -6.87 -0.89 8.48
N PHE A 135 -5.85 -0.89 9.35
CA PHE A 135 -6.04 -1.21 10.75
C PHE A 135 -6.86 -0.11 11.46
N ALA A 136 -7.76 -0.51 12.36
CA ALA A 136 -8.65 0.40 13.08
C ALA A 136 -7.91 1.50 13.86
N PHE A 137 -6.70 1.22 14.34
CA PHE A 137 -5.87 2.22 15.04
C PHE A 137 -5.23 3.25 14.09
N ASN A 138 -5.11 2.96 12.81
CA ASN A 138 -4.51 3.87 11.82
C ASN A 138 -5.53 4.90 11.32
N LYS A 139 -5.93 5.79 12.20
CA LYS A 139 -6.97 6.79 11.93
C LYS A 139 -6.56 7.80 10.86
N THR A 140 -5.28 8.12 10.77
CA THR A 140 -4.76 9.05 9.75
C THR A 140 -4.92 8.47 8.34
N ALA A 141 -4.54 7.22 8.13
CA ALA A 141 -4.72 6.54 6.85
C ALA A 141 -6.21 6.37 6.51
N HIS A 142 -7.03 5.95 7.47
CA HIS A 142 -8.47 5.82 7.28
C HIS A 142 -9.12 7.15 6.84
N ALA A 143 -8.76 8.26 7.50
CA ALA A 143 -9.27 9.59 7.13
C ALA A 143 -8.84 10.00 5.71
N LEU A 144 -7.60 9.71 5.32
CA LEU A 144 -7.12 9.95 3.96
C LEU A 144 -7.95 9.18 2.93
N TYR A 145 -8.12 7.89 3.12
CA TYR A 145 -8.88 7.04 2.19
C TYR A 145 -10.35 7.47 2.11
N ALA A 146 -11.00 7.73 3.24
CA ALA A 146 -12.36 8.24 3.27
C ALA A 146 -12.49 9.56 2.50
N SER A 147 -11.53 10.48 2.65
CA SER A 147 -11.53 11.76 1.92
C SER A 147 -11.32 11.60 0.40
N LEU A 148 -10.79 10.46 -0.05
CA LEU A 148 -10.63 10.10 -1.46
C LEU A 148 -11.82 9.31 -2.02
N GLY A 149 -12.85 9.05 -1.21
CA GLY A 149 -14.06 8.36 -1.62
C GLY A 149 -14.07 6.84 -1.34
N TYR A 150 -13.04 6.32 -0.66
CA TYR A 150 -13.06 4.92 -0.20
C TYR A 150 -14.10 4.75 0.91
N LYS A 151 -14.87 3.67 0.82
CA LYS A 151 -15.94 3.36 1.78
C LYS A 151 -15.60 2.07 2.52
N THR A 152 -15.93 2.03 3.80
CA THR A 152 -15.84 0.82 4.61
C THR A 152 -16.79 -0.24 4.04
N THR A 153 -16.25 -1.44 3.76
CA THR A 153 -17.03 -2.59 3.25
C THR A 153 -17.37 -3.56 4.36
N ASP A 154 -16.41 -3.84 5.24
CA ASP A 154 -16.53 -4.83 6.29
C ASP A 154 -15.89 -4.32 7.58
N ILE A 155 -16.38 -4.80 8.72
CA ILE A 155 -15.81 -4.53 10.04
C ILE A 155 -15.71 -5.86 10.78
N THR A 156 -14.50 -6.20 11.26
CA THR A 156 -14.28 -7.31 12.16
C THR A 156 -14.19 -6.82 13.58
N MET A 157 -14.91 -7.44 14.48
CA MET A 157 -14.95 -7.09 15.91
C MET A 157 -14.63 -8.30 16.77
N GLU A 158 -13.92 -8.10 17.87
CA GLU A 158 -13.59 -9.16 18.82
C GLU A 158 -13.71 -8.66 20.26
N LYS A 159 -13.89 -9.59 21.20
CA LYS A 159 -13.95 -9.32 22.63
C LYS A 159 -13.28 -10.46 23.39
N ALA A 160 -12.41 -10.15 24.32
CA ALA A 160 -11.93 -11.11 25.32
C ALA A 160 -13.06 -11.44 26.32
N VAL A 161 -13.20 -12.70 26.69
CA VAL A 161 -14.21 -13.21 27.63
C VAL A 161 -13.56 -13.99 28.76
#